data_3968cc5e48e78ff0ba85015759ae9297
#
_entry.id   3968cc5e48e78ff0ba85015759ae9297
#
_cell.length_a   1.000
_cell.length_b   1.000
_cell.length_c   1.000
_cell.angle_alpha   90.00
_cell.angle_beta   90.00
_cell.angle_gamma   90.00
#
_symmetry.space_group_name_H-M   'P 1'
#
loop_
_entity.id
_entity.type
_entity.pdbx_description
1 polymer ?
#
loop_
_entity_poly.entity_id
_entity_poly.type
_entity_poly.pdbx_seq_one_letter_code
_entity_poly.pdbx_strand_id
1 'polypeptide(L)'
;MNIEEVFSSKPRMKILRLVAQIGALNISDIARRINLNYSTTNQHLKLLESEGILQQRIYGRIRMYRFNGCSPKAIAVQNLIEVWEEQKNEKSKSNQ
;
A
#
# COMPACT_ATOMS: atom_id res chain seq x y z
N MET A 1 -13.59 -9.46 4.08
CA MET A 1 -13.95 -8.35 3.18
C MET A 1 -13.85 -8.81 1.73
N ASN A 2 -14.76 -8.40 0.89
CA ASN A 2 -14.70 -8.73 -0.54
C ASN A 2 -13.64 -7.90 -1.25
N ILE A 3 -13.12 -8.44 -2.34
CA ILE A 3 -12.07 -7.78 -3.12
C ILE A 3 -12.50 -6.38 -3.59
N GLU A 4 -13.76 -6.24 -4.02
CA GLU A 4 -14.28 -4.95 -4.47
C GLU A 4 -14.33 -3.91 -3.33
N GLU A 5 -14.54 -4.34 -2.10
CA GLU A 5 -14.55 -3.42 -0.97
C GLU A 5 -13.15 -2.87 -0.68
N VAL A 6 -12.14 -3.72 -0.79
CA VAL A 6 -10.74 -3.29 -0.58
C VAL A 6 -10.32 -2.35 -1.68
N PHE A 7 -10.59 -2.69 -2.93
CA PHE A 7 -10.07 -1.96 -4.09
C PHE A 7 -10.93 -0.80 -4.57
N SER A 8 -12.13 -0.64 -4.03
CA SER A 8 -12.98 0.51 -4.37
C SER A 8 -12.58 1.79 -3.64
N SER A 9 -11.71 1.70 -2.65
CA SER A 9 -11.26 2.86 -1.88
C SER A 9 -10.03 3.49 -2.51
N LYS A 10 -10.17 4.71 -2.98
CA LYS A 10 -9.05 5.46 -3.55
C LYS A 10 -7.91 5.66 -2.55
N PRO A 11 -8.18 6.03 -1.27
CA PRO A 11 -7.10 6.12 -0.29
C PRO A 11 -6.36 4.81 -0.07
N ARG A 12 -7.07 3.69 0.01
CA ARG A 12 -6.42 2.38 0.21
C ARG A 12 -5.53 2.03 -0.97
N MET A 13 -5.99 2.31 -2.19
CA MET A 13 -5.18 2.06 -3.38
C MET A 13 -3.93 2.95 -3.41
N LYS A 14 -4.05 4.20 -2.99
CA LYS A 14 -2.89 5.10 -2.86
C LYS A 14 -1.88 4.58 -1.85
N ILE A 15 -2.36 4.07 -0.72
CA ILE A 15 -1.49 3.47 0.31
C ILE A 15 -0.73 2.28 -0.26
N LEU A 16 -1.43 1.36 -0.92
CA LEU A 16 -0.83 0.15 -1.46
C LEU A 16 0.22 0.49 -2.52
N ARG A 17 -0.09 1.43 -3.40
CA ARG A 17 0.84 1.88 -4.43
C ARG A 17 2.09 2.51 -3.82
N LEU A 18 1.91 3.33 -2.80
CA LEU A 18 3.01 4.00 -2.11
C LEU A 18 3.93 3.01 -1.41
N VAL A 19 3.35 2.04 -0.70
CA VAL A 19 4.13 1.01 0.00
C VAL A 19 4.86 0.11 -1.02
N ALA A 20 4.22 -0.23 -2.13
CA ALA A 20 4.87 -1.00 -3.20
C ALA A 20 6.08 -0.27 -3.76
N GLN A 21 5.98 1.04 -3.89
CA GLN A 21 7.02 1.89 -4.45
C GLN A 21 8.22 2.04 -3.52
N ILE A 22 7.96 2.28 -2.24
CA ILE A 22 8.98 2.66 -1.25
C ILE A 22 9.46 1.47 -0.43
N GLY A 23 8.58 0.50 -0.19
CA GLY A 23 8.90 -0.71 0.57
C GLY A 23 8.31 -0.71 1.97
N ALA A 24 8.68 0.25 2.80
CA ALA A 24 8.16 0.37 4.16
C ALA A 24 8.04 1.82 4.57
N LEU A 25 6.97 2.14 5.29
CA LEU A 25 6.67 3.51 5.71
C LEU A 25 5.95 3.51 7.05
N ASN A 26 6.15 4.56 7.85
CA ASN A 26 5.36 4.76 9.06
C ASN A 26 4.06 5.50 8.73
N ILE A 27 3.11 5.49 9.69
CA ILE A 27 1.77 6.06 9.47
C ILE A 27 1.85 7.55 9.12
N SER A 28 2.68 8.31 9.81
CA SER A 28 2.79 9.76 9.60
C SER A 28 3.25 10.09 8.18
N ASP A 29 4.23 9.36 7.69
CA ASP A 29 4.71 9.54 6.32
C ASP A 29 3.66 9.17 5.30
N ILE A 30 2.96 8.07 5.51
CA ILE A 30 1.88 7.65 4.62
C ILE A 30 0.80 8.72 4.57
N ALA A 31 0.31 9.16 5.73
CA ALA A 31 -0.76 10.16 5.83
C ALA A 31 -0.38 11.45 5.10
N ARG A 32 0.85 11.92 5.32
CA ARG A 32 1.35 13.13 4.67
C ARG A 32 1.40 12.98 3.15
N ARG A 33 1.91 11.86 2.68
CA ARG A 33 2.10 11.62 1.23
C ARG A 33 0.78 11.45 0.48
N ILE A 34 -0.24 10.86 1.12
CA ILE A 34 -1.55 10.69 0.49
C ILE A 34 -2.50 11.85 0.82
N ASN A 35 -2.02 12.82 1.59
CA ASN A 35 -2.77 14.02 1.99
C ASN A 35 -4.06 13.66 2.73
N LEU A 36 -3.94 12.83 3.75
CA LEU A 36 -5.06 12.37 4.57
C LEU A 36 -4.68 12.49 6.04
N ASN A 37 -5.66 12.69 6.93
CA ASN A 37 -5.35 12.80 8.34
C ASN A 37 -4.89 11.46 8.92
N TYR A 38 -4.21 11.53 10.05
CA TYR A 38 -3.62 10.36 10.72
C TYR A 38 -4.67 9.32 11.08
N SER A 39 -5.77 9.77 11.67
CA SER A 39 -6.84 8.86 12.15
C SER A 39 -7.44 8.01 11.03
N THR A 40 -7.80 8.66 9.92
CA THR A 40 -8.38 7.98 8.77
C THR A 40 -7.35 7.07 8.11
N THR A 41 -6.11 7.53 7.99
CA THR A 41 -5.02 6.71 7.45
C THR A 41 -4.83 5.45 8.29
N ASN A 42 -4.83 5.60 9.61
CA ASN A 42 -4.70 4.47 10.54
C ASN A 42 -5.83 3.46 10.38
N GLN A 43 -7.05 3.93 10.17
CA GLN A 43 -8.20 3.04 9.93
C GLN A 43 -8.00 2.21 8.66
N HIS A 44 -7.54 2.83 7.58
CA HIS A 44 -7.25 2.12 6.34
C HIS A 44 -6.13 1.11 6.50
N LEU A 45 -5.07 1.49 7.23
CA LEU A 45 -3.93 0.59 7.47
C LEU A 45 -4.33 -0.61 8.31
N LYS A 46 -5.15 -0.40 9.34
CA LYS A 46 -5.66 -1.50 10.17
C LYS A 46 -6.51 -2.47 9.36
N LEU A 47 -7.31 -1.96 8.45
CA LEU A 47 -8.11 -2.79 7.57
C LEU A 47 -7.24 -3.62 6.64
N LEU A 48 -6.25 -3.00 6.01
CA LEU A 48 -5.32 -3.71 5.12
C LEU A 48 -4.48 -4.75 5.89
N GLU A 49 -4.15 -4.46 7.14
CA GLU A 49 -3.47 -5.40 8.01
C GLU A 49 -4.37 -6.58 8.36
N SER A 50 -5.63 -6.32 8.70
CA SER A 50 -6.60 -7.38 9.03
C SER A 50 -6.89 -8.28 7.83
N GLU A 51 -6.78 -7.76 6.62
CA GLU A 51 -6.93 -8.53 5.39
C GLU A 51 -5.68 -9.32 5.02
N GLY A 52 -4.60 -9.16 5.79
CA GLY A 52 -3.36 -9.86 5.53
C GLY A 52 -2.53 -9.29 4.38
N ILE A 53 -2.90 -8.12 3.87
CA ILE A 53 -2.18 -7.49 2.76
C ILE A 53 -0.94 -6.76 3.25
N LEU A 54 -1.09 -5.95 4.29
CA LEU A 54 0.04 -5.27 4.92
C LEU A 54 0.32 -5.87 6.28
N GLN A 55 1.57 -5.75 6.72
CA GLN A 55 1.95 -6.12 8.07
C GLN A 55 2.71 -4.97 8.71
N GLN A 56 2.58 -4.89 10.03
CA GLN A 56 3.23 -3.88 10.83
C GLN A 56 4.46 -4.47 11.50
N ARG A 57 5.55 -3.73 11.45
CA ARG A 57 6.75 -4.06 12.23
C ARG A 57 7.08 -2.89 13.13
N ILE A 58 7.41 -3.18 14.40
CA ILE A 58 7.69 -2.16 15.40
C ILE A 58 9.19 -2.11 15.63
N TYR A 59 9.77 -0.93 15.46
CA TYR A 59 11.18 -0.64 15.74
C TYR A 59 11.21 0.47 16.80
N GLY A 60 11.36 0.08 18.09
CA GLY A 60 11.26 1.02 19.19
C GLY A 60 9.86 1.64 19.24
N ARG A 61 9.76 2.93 18.98
CA ARG A 61 8.48 3.66 18.96
C ARG A 61 7.91 3.81 17.56
N ILE A 62 8.63 3.33 16.54
CA ILE A 62 8.24 3.51 15.13
C ILE A 62 7.52 2.27 14.65
N ARG A 63 6.34 2.47 14.04
CA ARG A 63 5.53 1.42 13.44
C ARG A 63 5.64 1.54 11.92
N MET A 64 6.28 0.54 11.31
CA MET A 64 6.48 0.51 9.87
C MET A 64 5.49 -0.47 9.23
N TYR A 65 4.88 -0.05 8.15
CA TYR A 65 3.96 -0.90 7.36
C TYR A 65 4.63 -1.31 6.07
N ARG A 66 4.47 -2.58 5.72
CA ARG A 66 5.03 -3.17 4.50
C ARG A 66 4.10 -4.28 4.02
N PHE A 67 4.27 -4.71 2.77
CA PHE A 67 3.52 -5.86 2.29
C PHE A 67 3.89 -7.12 3.08
N ASN A 68 2.87 -7.96 3.31
CA ASN A 68 3.07 -9.22 4.00
C ASN A 68 3.64 -10.27 3.04
N GLY A 69 4.96 -10.46 3.07
CA GLY A 69 5.65 -11.36 2.14
C GLY A 69 5.30 -12.83 2.30
N CYS A 70 4.59 -13.21 3.36
CA CYS A 70 4.17 -14.58 3.58
C CYS A 70 2.73 -14.85 3.13
N SER A 71 2.02 -13.82 2.70
CA SER A 71 0.62 -13.94 2.28
C SER A 71 0.54 -14.00 0.75
N PRO A 72 -0.04 -15.08 0.17
CA PRO A 72 -0.25 -15.14 -1.28
C PRO A 72 -1.08 -13.96 -1.80
N LYS A 73 -2.05 -13.54 -1.03
CA LYS A 73 -2.91 -12.39 -1.35
C LYS A 73 -2.09 -11.10 -1.46
N ALA A 74 -1.22 -10.84 -0.48
CA ALA A 74 -0.37 -9.67 -0.49
C ALA A 74 0.64 -9.70 -1.64
N ILE A 75 1.22 -10.86 -1.90
CA ILE A 75 2.17 -11.05 -3.01
C ILE A 75 1.48 -10.74 -4.33
N ALA A 76 0.25 -11.23 -4.52
CA ALA A 76 -0.51 -11.00 -5.75
C ALA A 76 -0.84 -9.51 -5.93
N VAL A 77 -1.26 -8.83 -4.87
CA VAL A 77 -1.59 -7.40 -4.91
C VAL A 77 -0.34 -6.58 -5.24
N GLN A 78 0.76 -6.86 -4.56
CA GLN A 78 2.02 -6.16 -4.80
C GLN A 78 2.49 -6.35 -6.24
N ASN A 79 2.44 -7.59 -6.73
CA ASN A 79 2.84 -7.90 -8.11
C ASN A 79 1.98 -7.16 -9.13
N LEU A 80 0.67 -7.13 -8.90
CA LEU A 80 -0.25 -6.41 -9.79
C LEU A 80 0.13 -4.93 -9.89
N ILE A 81 0.39 -4.30 -8.75
CA ILE A 81 0.75 -2.88 -8.72
C ILE A 81 2.08 -2.65 -9.42
N GLU A 82 3.07 -3.49 -9.16
CA GLU A 82 4.40 -3.36 -9.76
C GLU A 82 4.34 -3.50 -11.28
N VAL A 83 3.61 -4.49 -11.78
CA VAL A 83 3.42 -4.69 -13.22
C VAL A 83 2.70 -3.50 -13.83
N TRP A 84 1.66 -3.02 -13.17
CA TRP A 84 0.88 -1.88 -13.65
C TRP A 84 1.74 -0.62 -13.80
N GLU A 85 2.52 -0.30 -12.78
CA GLU A 85 3.39 0.89 -12.78
C GLU A 85 4.53 0.74 -13.78
N GLU A 86 5.08 -0.47 -13.94
CA GLU A 86 6.13 -0.75 -14.92
C GLU A 86 5.63 -0.51 -16.34
N GLN A 87 4.45 -1.01 -16.68
CA GLN A 87 3.84 -0.82 -17.99
C GLN A 87 3.55 0.67 -18.26
N LYS A 88 3.12 1.37 -17.24
CA LYS A 88 2.88 2.81 -17.32
C LYS A 88 4.17 3.56 -17.65
N ASN A 89 5.28 3.19 -17.02
CA ASN A 89 6.60 3.80 -17.26
C ASN A 89 7.12 3.50 -18.65
N GLU A 90 6.97 2.26 -19.13
CA GLU A 90 7.35 1.86 -20.49
C GLU A 90 6.59 2.65 -21.53
N LYS A 91 5.28 2.80 -21.33
CA LYS A 91 4.42 3.57 -22.23
C LYS A 91 4.85 5.04 -22.29
N SER A 92 5.21 5.62 -21.15
CA SER A 92 5.72 6.99 -21.09
C SER A 92 7.02 7.12 -21.87
N LYS A 93 7.92 6.14 -21.78
CA LYS A 93 9.18 6.14 -22.50
C LYS A 93 8.98 5.99 -24.01
N SER A 94 8.04 5.16 -24.43
CA SER A 94 7.79 4.89 -25.84
C SER A 94 7.18 6.08 -26.57
N ASN A 95 6.60 7.03 -25.85
CA ASN A 95 6.00 8.23 -26.42
C ASN A 95 6.98 9.38 -26.57
N GLN A 96 8.25 9.14 -26.28
CA GLN A 96 9.32 10.08 -26.54
C GLN A 96 9.99 9.73 -27.86
#